data_14b9cb14014ee5bddca7e2779316770e
#
_entry.id   14b9cb14014ee5bddca7e2779316770e
#
_cell.length_a   1.000
_cell.length_b   1.000
_cell.length_c   1.000
_cell.angle_alpha   90.00
_cell.angle_beta   90.00
_cell.angle_gamma   90.00
#
_symmetry.space_group_name_H-M   'P 1'
#
loop_
_entity.id
_entity.type
_entity.pdbx_description
1 polymer ?
#
loop_
_entity_poly.entity_id
_entity_poly.type
_entity_poly.pdbx_seq_one_letter_code
_entity_poly.pdbx_strand_id
1 'polypeptide(L)'
;MQRIMLRAKIHRATVTECDLNYEGSCGIDVNLLEAANIREFEKIDIYNVNNGERFSTYAIKGKRGSGEISLNGAAARRAHLGDLLIICTFAPMTEAEIETYKPSIVFV
;
A
#
# COMPACT_ATOMS: atom_id res chain seq x y z
N MET A 1 2.89 26.05 7.81
CA MET A 1 3.43 25.23 6.71
C MET A 1 3.31 23.76 7.08
N GLN A 2 2.92 22.93 6.13
CA GLN A 2 2.81 21.50 6.34
C GLN A 2 3.95 20.77 5.63
N ARG A 3 4.37 19.65 6.18
CA ARG A 3 5.30 18.73 5.53
C ARG A 3 4.55 17.47 5.12
N ILE A 4 4.97 16.86 4.02
CA ILE A 4 4.45 15.56 3.60
C ILE A 4 5.23 14.48 4.35
N MET A 5 4.55 13.77 5.23
CA MET A 5 5.18 12.81 6.15
C MET A 5 4.69 11.38 5.86
N LEU A 6 5.56 10.42 6.07
CA LEU A 6 5.17 9.00 6.02
C LEU A 6 4.14 8.74 7.10
N ARG A 7 2.93 8.32 6.70
CA ARG A 7 1.83 8.05 7.64
C ARG A 7 1.73 6.55 7.95
N ALA A 8 1.86 5.71 6.93
CA ALA A 8 1.75 4.26 7.10
C ALA A 8 2.62 3.53 6.08
N LYS A 9 3.05 2.33 6.45
CA LYS A 9 3.87 1.48 5.60
C LYS A 9 3.55 0.02 5.88
N ILE A 10 3.31 -0.74 4.81
CA ILE A 10 3.26 -2.19 4.85
C ILE A 10 4.55 -2.68 4.20
N HIS A 11 5.40 -3.34 4.97
CA HIS A 11 6.76 -3.67 4.55
C HIS A 11 6.85 -5.12 4.09
N ARG A 12 7.20 -5.30 2.81
CA ARG A 12 7.53 -6.59 2.17
C ARG A 12 6.32 -7.53 2.08
N ALA A 13 5.19 -7.01 1.66
CA ALA A 13 4.02 -7.82 1.34
C ALA A 13 4.23 -8.54 0.00
N THR A 14 3.79 -9.79 -0.08
CA THR A 14 3.94 -10.61 -1.29
C THR A 14 2.74 -10.47 -2.21
N VAL A 15 2.99 -10.21 -3.49
CA VAL A 15 1.94 -10.14 -4.51
C VAL A 15 1.30 -11.52 -4.68
N THR A 16 -0.01 -11.59 -4.50
CA THR A 16 -0.79 -12.82 -4.61
C THR A 16 -1.55 -12.94 -5.92
N GLU A 17 -1.81 -11.83 -6.61
CA GLU A 17 -2.59 -11.83 -7.86
C GLU A 17 -2.28 -10.58 -8.68
N CYS A 18 -2.26 -10.73 -10.00
CA CYS A 18 -2.18 -9.63 -10.96
C CYS A 18 -3.26 -9.83 -12.01
N ASP A 19 -4.18 -8.87 -12.15
CA ASP A 19 -5.26 -8.93 -13.13
C ASP A 19 -5.29 -7.64 -13.96
N LEU A 20 -4.74 -7.72 -15.16
CA LEU A 20 -4.63 -6.58 -16.06
C LEU A 20 -6.00 -6.08 -16.53
N ASN A 21 -6.98 -6.95 -16.60
CA ASN A 21 -8.31 -6.66 -17.15
C ASN A 21 -9.33 -6.23 -16.09
N TYR A 22 -8.90 -6.05 -14.87
CA TYR A 22 -9.74 -5.58 -13.78
C TYR A 22 -9.57 -4.07 -13.58
N GLU A 23 -10.51 -3.42 -12.89
CA GLU A 23 -10.39 -1.99 -12.56
C GLU A 23 -9.12 -1.73 -11.76
N GLY A 24 -8.45 -0.60 -12.04
CA GLY A 24 -7.17 -0.26 -11.41
C GLY A 24 -7.31 -0.08 -9.92
N SER A 25 -6.47 -0.80 -9.15
CA SER A 25 -6.45 -0.71 -7.69
C SER A 25 -5.44 -1.70 -7.13
N CYS A 26 -5.24 -1.65 -5.80
CA CYS A 26 -4.50 -2.68 -5.09
C CYS A 26 -5.39 -3.25 -4.00
N GLY A 27 -5.79 -4.52 -4.14
CA GLY A 27 -6.54 -5.24 -3.10
C GLY A 27 -5.60 -5.66 -1.99
N ILE A 28 -5.92 -5.25 -0.76
CA ILE A 28 -5.09 -5.54 0.41
C ILE A 28 -5.97 -6.19 1.48
N ASP A 29 -5.49 -7.32 2.02
CA ASP A 29 -6.14 -8.00 3.13
C ASP A 29 -6.58 -6.98 4.19
N VAL A 30 -7.84 -7.02 4.59
CA VAL A 30 -8.42 -6.07 5.55
C VAL A 30 -7.61 -6.05 6.85
N ASN A 31 -7.07 -7.19 7.30
CA ASN A 31 -6.23 -7.22 8.50
C ASN A 31 -4.99 -6.34 8.36
N LEU A 32 -4.39 -6.31 7.17
CA LEU A 32 -3.22 -5.45 6.92
C LEU A 32 -3.63 -3.98 6.82
N LEU A 33 -4.75 -3.69 6.18
CA LEU A 33 -5.29 -2.32 6.12
C LEU A 33 -5.54 -1.76 7.52
N GLU A 34 -6.18 -2.55 8.36
CA GLU A 34 -6.48 -2.14 9.75
C GLU A 34 -5.20 -1.95 10.56
N ALA A 35 -4.26 -2.88 10.44
CA ALA A 35 -2.99 -2.80 11.17
C ALA A 35 -2.19 -1.56 10.77
N ALA A 36 -2.20 -1.20 9.49
CA ALA A 36 -1.50 -0.02 8.97
C ALA A 36 -2.33 1.26 9.08
N ASN A 37 -3.60 1.15 9.47
CA ASN A 37 -4.55 2.26 9.48
C ASN A 37 -4.65 2.95 8.11
N ILE A 38 -4.73 2.13 7.06
CA ILE A 38 -4.98 2.60 5.69
C ILE A 38 -6.45 2.36 5.37
N ARG A 39 -7.11 3.38 4.85
CA ARG A 39 -8.52 3.30 4.50
C ARG A 39 -8.70 2.84 3.06
N GLU A 40 -9.84 2.19 2.80
CA GLU A 40 -10.26 1.91 1.43
C GLU A 40 -10.33 3.22 0.63
N PHE A 41 -9.86 3.17 -0.61
CA PHE A 41 -9.76 4.28 -1.56
C PHE A 41 -8.67 5.30 -1.25
N GLU A 42 -7.91 5.09 -0.21
CA GLU A 42 -6.76 5.95 0.08
C GLU A 42 -5.67 5.73 -0.96
N LYS A 43 -5.05 6.83 -1.41
CA LYS A 43 -3.91 6.75 -2.32
C LYS A 43 -2.75 6.10 -1.62
N ILE A 44 -2.11 5.18 -2.32
CA ILE A 44 -0.91 4.49 -1.85
C ILE A 44 0.19 4.56 -2.91
N ASP A 45 1.42 4.63 -2.44
CA ASP A 45 2.61 4.50 -3.27
C ASP A 45 3.20 3.12 -3.06
N ILE A 46 3.50 2.44 -4.14
CA ILE A 46 3.99 1.06 -4.11
C ILE A 46 5.41 1.02 -4.69
N TYR A 47 6.30 0.37 -3.96
CA TYR A 47 7.68 0.15 -4.37
C TYR A 47 7.93 -1.34 -4.49
N ASN A 48 8.23 -1.80 -5.70
CA ASN A 48 8.51 -3.22 -5.94
C ASN A 48 9.99 -3.51 -5.64
N VAL A 49 10.24 -4.34 -4.64
CA VAL A 49 11.61 -4.67 -4.21
C VAL A 49 12.35 -5.47 -5.27
N ASN A 50 11.65 -6.29 -6.05
CA ASN A 50 12.27 -7.20 -7.01
C ASN A 50 12.70 -6.52 -8.30
N ASN A 51 11.93 -5.54 -8.80
CA ASN A 51 12.25 -4.90 -10.08
C ASN A 51 12.52 -3.40 -9.99
N GLY A 52 12.38 -2.80 -8.82
CA GLY A 52 12.62 -1.38 -8.60
C GLY A 52 11.52 -0.46 -9.11
N GLU A 53 10.43 -0.99 -9.62
CA GLU A 53 9.31 -0.16 -10.10
C GLU A 53 8.65 0.58 -8.95
N ARG A 54 8.29 1.83 -9.21
CA ARG A 54 7.60 2.70 -8.26
C ARG A 54 6.37 3.28 -8.94
N PHE A 55 5.22 3.11 -8.32
CA PHE A 55 3.96 3.56 -8.91
C PHE A 55 2.94 3.85 -7.82
N SER A 56 1.89 4.57 -8.20
CA SER A 56 0.80 4.93 -7.29
C SER A 56 -0.50 4.33 -7.76
N THR A 57 -1.34 3.99 -6.80
CA THR A 57 -2.70 3.55 -7.03
C THR A 57 -3.52 3.85 -5.78
N TYR A 58 -4.62 3.17 -5.56
CA TYR A 58 -5.40 3.29 -4.33
C TYR A 58 -5.74 1.91 -3.78
N ALA A 59 -5.98 1.86 -2.48
CA ALA A 59 -6.27 0.61 -1.79
C ALA A 59 -7.75 0.26 -1.90
N ILE A 60 -8.03 -1.03 -2.07
CA ILE A 60 -9.38 -1.58 -1.89
C ILE A 60 -9.28 -2.75 -0.91
N LYS A 61 -10.43 -3.09 -0.30
CA LYS A 61 -10.47 -4.18 0.67
C LYS A 61 -10.31 -5.52 -0.02
N GLY A 62 -9.29 -6.26 0.39
CA GLY A 62 -9.13 -7.66 0.06
C GLY A 62 -9.76 -8.53 1.13
N LYS A 63 -9.88 -9.82 0.87
CA LYS A 63 -10.52 -10.77 1.79
C LYS A 63 -9.74 -10.84 3.11
N ARG A 64 -10.45 -10.64 4.22
CA ARG A 64 -9.87 -10.68 5.57
C ARG A 64 -9.21 -12.03 5.85
N GLY A 65 -7.95 -11.96 6.28
CA GLY A 65 -7.19 -13.16 6.67
C GLY A 65 -6.63 -13.96 5.51
N SER A 66 -6.82 -13.51 4.26
CA SER A 66 -6.35 -14.22 3.07
C SER A 66 -4.89 -13.97 2.72
N GLY A 67 -4.31 -12.90 3.25
CA GLY A 67 -2.99 -12.42 2.82
C GLY A 67 -3.01 -11.75 1.45
N GLU A 68 -4.19 -11.41 0.95
CA GLU A 68 -4.34 -10.87 -0.41
C GLU A 68 -3.55 -9.58 -0.60
N ILE A 69 -2.75 -9.55 -1.66
CA ILE A 69 -2.13 -8.35 -2.23
C ILE A 69 -2.32 -8.49 -3.74
N SER A 70 -3.39 -7.93 -4.26
CA SER A 70 -3.74 -8.06 -5.68
C SER A 70 -3.53 -6.73 -6.39
N LEU A 71 -2.84 -6.78 -7.54
CA LEU A 71 -2.64 -5.61 -8.38
C LEU A 71 -3.55 -5.72 -9.59
N ASN A 72 -4.41 -4.72 -9.75
CA ASN A 72 -5.47 -4.72 -10.75
C ASN A 72 -5.25 -3.60 -11.76
N GLY A 73 -5.65 -3.85 -13.01
CA GLY A 73 -5.54 -2.87 -14.09
C GLY A 73 -4.09 -2.57 -14.44
N ALA A 74 -3.78 -1.31 -14.71
CA ALA A 74 -2.45 -0.89 -15.13
C ALA A 74 -1.36 -1.24 -14.11
N ALA A 75 -1.68 -1.26 -12.82
CA ALA A 75 -0.73 -1.63 -11.77
C ALA A 75 -0.21 -3.06 -11.94
N ALA A 76 -1.01 -3.96 -12.55
CA ALA A 76 -0.61 -5.35 -12.79
C ALA A 76 0.60 -5.47 -13.73
N ARG A 77 0.91 -4.42 -14.49
CA ARG A 77 2.10 -4.41 -15.36
C ARG A 77 3.40 -4.14 -14.61
N ARG A 78 3.32 -3.70 -13.36
CA ARG A 78 4.47 -3.27 -12.57
C ARG A 78 4.98 -4.34 -11.61
N ALA A 79 4.36 -5.52 -11.61
CA ALA A 79 4.73 -6.59 -10.70
C ALA A 79 4.36 -7.95 -11.27
N HIS A 80 4.97 -8.97 -10.70
CA HIS A 80 4.64 -10.38 -10.97
C HIS A 80 4.22 -11.06 -9.68
N LEU A 81 3.52 -12.17 -9.80
CA LEU A 81 3.19 -13.02 -8.65
C LEU A 81 4.46 -13.34 -7.86
N GLY A 82 4.37 -13.20 -6.55
CA GLY A 82 5.49 -13.49 -5.66
C GLY A 82 6.44 -12.32 -5.42
N ASP A 83 6.29 -11.22 -6.15
CA ASP A 83 7.12 -10.04 -5.91
C ASP A 83 6.85 -9.46 -4.53
N LEU A 84 7.88 -8.89 -3.93
CA LEU A 84 7.78 -8.22 -2.64
C LEU A 84 7.53 -6.73 -2.85
N LEU A 85 6.50 -6.22 -2.19
CA LEU A 85 6.12 -4.81 -2.29
C LEU A 85 6.28 -4.10 -0.95
N ILE A 86 6.65 -2.84 -1.03
CA ILE A 86 6.55 -1.90 0.07
C ILE A 86 5.41 -0.94 -0.29
N ILE A 87 4.40 -0.87 0.57
CA ILE A 87 3.21 -0.05 0.33
C ILE A 87 3.20 1.08 1.35
N CYS A 88 3.22 2.32 0.88
CA CYS A 88 3.29 3.49 1.74
C CYS A 88 2.14 4.44 1.48
N THR A 89 1.76 5.18 2.49
CA THR A 89 0.90 6.35 2.33
C THR A 89 1.49 7.51 3.11
N PHE A 90 1.27 8.71 2.59
CA PHE A 90 1.82 9.95 3.12
C PHE A 90 0.68 10.92 3.40
N ALA A 91 0.89 11.84 4.32
CA ALA A 91 -0.09 12.86 4.62
C ALA A 91 0.58 14.18 4.95
N PRO A 92 -0.03 15.31 4.57
CA PRO A 92 0.47 16.62 4.99
C PRO A 92 0.20 16.79 6.49
N MET A 93 1.22 17.20 7.22
CA MET A 93 1.13 17.41 8.67
C MET A 93 1.77 18.73 9.07
N THR A 94 1.16 19.39 10.04
CA THR A 94 1.76 20.58 10.67
C THR A 94 2.87 20.17 11.62
N GLU A 95 3.75 21.10 11.98
CA GLU A 95 4.82 20.82 12.94
C GLU A 95 4.25 20.29 14.27
N ALA A 96 3.12 20.82 14.71
CA ALA A 96 2.47 20.35 15.94
C ALA A 96 2.00 18.90 15.83
N GLU A 97 1.43 18.53 14.69
CA GLU A 97 1.00 17.14 14.46
C GLU A 97 2.19 16.20 14.41
N ILE A 98 3.29 16.61 13.78
CA ILE A 98 4.49 15.79 13.65
C ILE A 98 5.07 15.42 15.03
N GLU A 99 5.00 16.33 15.99
CA GLU A 99 5.55 16.10 17.33
C GLU A 99 4.91 14.93 18.07
N THR A 100 3.66 14.62 17.77
CA THR A 100 2.88 13.64 18.54
C THR A 100 2.50 12.38 17.76
N TYR A 101 2.72 12.35 16.43
CA TYR A 101 2.38 11.18 15.65
C TYR A 101 3.54 10.17 15.58
N LYS A 102 3.17 8.93 15.27
CA LYS A 102 4.12 7.91 14.83
C LYS A 102 3.57 7.25 13.57
N PRO A 103 4.40 6.99 12.55
CA PRO A 103 3.93 6.24 11.40
C PRO A 103 3.51 4.83 11.81
N SER A 104 2.44 4.33 11.18
CA SER A 104 2.00 2.95 11.37
C SER A 104 2.81 2.06 10.43
N ILE A 105 3.70 1.23 10.97
CA ILE A 105 4.54 0.35 10.15
C ILE A 105 4.19 -1.09 10.46
N VAL A 106 3.83 -1.84 9.42
CA VAL A 106 3.48 -3.25 9.51
C VAL A 106 4.54 -4.06 8.78
N PHE A 107 5.19 -4.97 9.49
CA PHE A 107 6.12 -5.94 8.91
C PHE A 107 5.36 -7.22 8.62
N VAL A 108 5.34 -7.62 7.36
CA VAL A 108 4.59 -8.81 6.92
C VAL A 108 5.48 -10.04 6.97
#